data_1655560bcb5afdf30acf3d6cea87f9ef
#
_entry.id   1655560bcb5afdf30acf3d6cea87f9ef
#
_cell.length_a   1.000
_cell.length_b   1.000
_cell.length_c   1.000
_cell.angle_alpha   90.00
_cell.angle_beta   90.00
_cell.angle_gamma   90.00
#
_symmetry.space_group_name_H-M   'P 1'
#
loop_
_entity.id
_entity.type
_entity.pdbx_description
1 polymer ?
#
loop_
_entity_poly.entity_id
_entity_poly.type
_entity_poly.pdbx_seq_one_letter_code
_entity_poly.pdbx_strand_id
1 'polypeptide(L)'
;TKLDSLIALAVDRNYSVAMAINRIAAARANLWIERSNFFPSIGLNAGWTRQETSGNTSSLPQTTDHYYDASLSMSWELDIFGSIRKRVKAQKENFAASKEEYTGVMVSLAAEVASAYINLRELQQELEVVKKNSASQEEVLKITEVRYNTGLVAKLDVAQAKSVLYSTKASIPQLEAGINQYITTLAVLLGMYPQDIRPVLESSGTLPD
;
A
#
# COMPACT_ATOMS: atom_id res chain seq x y z
N THR A 1 17.85 4.57 -15.36
CA THR A 1 17.65 5.85 -14.63
C THR A 1 17.46 5.61 -13.14
N LYS A 2 17.56 6.67 -12.30
CA LYS A 2 17.21 6.56 -10.86
C LYS A 2 15.75 6.11 -10.66
N LEU A 3 14.86 6.56 -11.52
CA LEU A 3 13.45 6.19 -11.50
C LEU A 3 13.26 4.67 -11.70
N ASP A 4 13.94 4.07 -12.67
CA ASP A 4 13.84 2.62 -12.94
C ASP A 4 14.28 1.80 -11.72
N SER A 5 15.36 2.23 -11.05
CA SER A 5 15.82 1.55 -9.83
C SER A 5 14.82 1.66 -8.67
N LEU A 6 14.12 2.80 -8.54
CA LEU A 6 13.06 2.96 -7.54
C LEU A 6 11.84 2.10 -7.87
N ILE A 7 11.43 2.03 -9.14
CA ILE A 7 10.33 1.15 -9.57
C ILE A 7 10.67 -0.32 -9.30
N ALA A 8 11.89 -0.76 -9.66
CA ALA A 8 12.32 -2.13 -9.39
C ALA A 8 12.32 -2.46 -7.89
N LEU A 9 12.77 -1.53 -7.05
CA LEU A 9 12.77 -1.66 -5.60
C LEU A 9 11.34 -1.69 -5.02
N ALA A 10 10.44 -0.86 -5.57
CA ALA A 10 9.04 -0.86 -5.17
C ALA A 10 8.39 -2.22 -5.46
N VAL A 11 8.59 -2.77 -6.65
CA VAL A 11 8.06 -4.08 -7.04
C VAL A 11 8.51 -5.19 -6.08
N ASP A 12 9.75 -5.15 -5.62
CA ASP A 12 10.31 -6.16 -4.71
C ASP A 12 9.77 -6.05 -3.28
N ARG A 13 9.47 -4.84 -2.80
CA ARG A 13 9.20 -4.58 -1.38
C ARG A 13 7.78 -4.09 -1.07
N ASN A 14 6.99 -3.72 -2.07
CA ASN A 14 5.67 -3.16 -1.83
C ASN A 14 4.69 -4.21 -1.30
N TYR A 15 4.00 -3.88 -0.22
CA TYR A 15 3.03 -4.77 0.42
C TYR A 15 1.79 -5.04 -0.45
N SER A 16 1.40 -4.13 -1.35
CA SER A 16 0.28 -4.36 -2.27
C SER A 16 0.63 -5.45 -3.29
N VAL A 17 1.88 -5.50 -3.74
CA VAL A 17 2.40 -6.59 -4.60
C VAL A 17 2.38 -7.91 -3.85
N ALA A 18 2.88 -7.95 -2.61
CA ALA A 18 2.86 -9.14 -1.77
C ALA A 18 1.41 -9.62 -1.51
N MET A 19 0.47 -8.71 -1.27
CA MET A 19 -0.95 -9.06 -1.14
C MET A 19 -1.53 -9.64 -2.43
N ALA A 20 -1.19 -9.10 -3.60
CA ALA A 20 -1.65 -9.62 -4.88
C ALA A 20 -1.13 -11.05 -5.14
N ILE A 21 0.13 -11.33 -4.80
CA ILE A 21 0.71 -12.68 -4.88
C ILE A 21 -0.06 -13.65 -3.96
N ASN A 22 -0.36 -13.24 -2.73
CA ASN A 22 -1.14 -14.07 -1.80
C ASN A 22 -2.60 -14.30 -2.28
N ARG A 23 -3.22 -13.31 -2.96
CA ARG A 23 -4.53 -13.50 -3.61
C ARG A 23 -4.50 -14.55 -4.72
N ILE A 24 -3.44 -14.57 -5.53
CA ILE A 24 -3.22 -15.63 -6.54
C ILE A 24 -3.12 -17.01 -5.86
N ALA A 25 -2.38 -17.11 -4.76
CA ALA A 25 -2.26 -18.35 -4.01
C ALA A 25 -3.60 -18.80 -3.43
N ALA A 26 -4.39 -17.88 -2.88
CA ALA A 26 -5.73 -18.15 -2.38
C ALA A 26 -6.71 -18.60 -3.49
N ALA A 27 -6.72 -17.90 -4.63
CA ALA A 27 -7.54 -18.28 -5.78
C ALA A 27 -7.16 -19.67 -6.32
N ARG A 28 -5.87 -20.00 -6.33
CA ARG A 28 -5.37 -21.35 -6.67
C ARG A 28 -5.87 -22.41 -5.68
N ALA A 29 -5.83 -22.12 -4.39
CA ALA A 29 -6.33 -23.03 -3.35
C ALA A 29 -7.84 -23.28 -3.51
N ASN A 30 -8.62 -22.22 -3.76
CA ASN A 30 -10.06 -22.33 -4.02
C ASN A 30 -10.37 -23.20 -5.26
N LEU A 31 -9.55 -23.09 -6.32
CA LEU A 31 -9.67 -23.98 -7.48
C LEU A 31 -9.43 -25.44 -7.11
N TRP A 32 -8.46 -25.74 -6.22
CA TRP A 32 -8.23 -27.10 -5.75
C TRP A 32 -9.36 -27.61 -4.86
N ILE A 33 -9.94 -26.76 -4.01
CA ILE A 33 -11.12 -27.09 -3.20
C ILE A 33 -12.29 -27.48 -4.11
N GLU A 34 -12.59 -26.71 -5.16
CA GLU A 34 -13.65 -27.06 -6.10
C GLU A 34 -13.35 -28.35 -6.87
N ARG A 35 -12.09 -28.60 -7.22
CA ARG A 35 -11.69 -29.84 -7.88
C ARG A 35 -11.82 -31.06 -6.97
N SER A 36 -11.67 -30.91 -5.65
CA SER A 36 -11.84 -32.00 -4.71
C SER A 36 -13.27 -32.58 -4.70
N ASN A 37 -14.27 -31.78 -5.09
CA ASN A 37 -15.65 -32.22 -5.24
C ASN A 37 -15.87 -33.29 -6.35
N PHE A 38 -14.88 -33.54 -7.21
CA PHE A 38 -14.92 -34.69 -8.13
C PHE A 38 -14.64 -36.02 -7.44
N PHE A 39 -14.10 -36.01 -6.23
CA PHE A 39 -13.73 -37.18 -5.45
C PHE A 39 -14.67 -37.35 -4.25
N PRO A 40 -14.82 -38.61 -3.76
CA PRO A 40 -15.58 -38.82 -2.54
C PRO A 40 -14.92 -38.15 -1.32
N SER A 41 -15.74 -37.59 -0.43
CA SER A 41 -15.30 -37.16 0.88
C SER A 41 -15.37 -38.33 1.86
N ILE A 42 -14.31 -38.53 2.64
CA ILE A 42 -14.21 -39.59 3.65
C ILE A 42 -14.10 -38.91 5.02
N GLY A 43 -15.02 -39.23 5.91
CA GLY A 43 -15.02 -38.77 7.29
C GLY A 43 -14.79 -39.92 8.27
N LEU A 44 -13.90 -39.73 9.24
CA LEU A 44 -13.70 -40.61 10.37
C LEU A 44 -14.15 -39.86 11.64
N ASN A 45 -15.08 -40.43 12.37
CA ASN A 45 -15.49 -39.92 13.68
C ASN A 45 -15.20 -40.94 14.73
N ALA A 46 -14.67 -40.50 15.86
CA ALA A 46 -14.51 -41.32 17.06
C ALA A 46 -14.98 -40.49 18.27
N GLY A 47 -15.81 -41.06 19.06
CA GLY A 47 -16.38 -40.43 20.24
C GLY A 47 -16.23 -41.28 21.50
N TRP A 48 -16.14 -40.64 22.65
CA TRP A 48 -16.30 -41.22 23.94
C TRP A 48 -17.27 -40.38 24.75
N THR A 49 -18.32 -41.03 25.25
CA THR A 49 -19.35 -40.39 26.06
C THR A 49 -19.49 -41.12 27.38
N ARG A 50 -19.43 -40.36 28.47
CA ARG A 50 -19.82 -40.85 29.79
C ARG A 50 -21.21 -40.32 30.13
N GLN A 51 -22.15 -41.22 30.38
CA GLN A 51 -23.51 -40.87 30.72
C GLN A 51 -23.83 -41.40 32.12
N GLU A 52 -24.35 -40.54 32.95
CA GLU A 52 -24.82 -40.90 34.30
C GLU A 52 -26.35 -40.72 34.32
N THR A 53 -27.06 -41.82 34.64
CA THR A 53 -28.53 -41.80 34.75
C THR A 53 -28.93 -41.35 36.13
N SER A 54 -29.77 -40.32 36.23
CA SER A 54 -30.27 -39.82 37.51
C SER A 54 -31.24 -40.81 38.15
N GLY A 55 -30.97 -41.22 39.37
CA GLY A 55 -31.88 -42.08 40.14
C GLY A 55 -33.19 -41.41 40.54
N ASN A 56 -33.36 -40.11 40.37
CA ASN A 56 -34.56 -39.35 40.71
C ASN A 56 -35.60 -39.28 39.56
N THR A 57 -35.20 -39.66 38.31
CA THR A 57 -36.07 -39.56 37.12
C THR A 57 -36.53 -40.88 36.58
N SER A 58 -36.01 -42.00 37.06
CA SER A 58 -36.43 -43.37 36.67
C SER A 58 -36.47 -44.34 37.89
N SER A 59 -37.26 -45.38 37.80
CA SER A 59 -37.31 -46.46 38.78
C SER A 59 -36.08 -47.37 38.74
N LEU A 60 -35.09 -47.02 37.92
CA LEU A 60 -33.85 -47.76 37.76
C LEU A 60 -32.75 -47.19 38.68
N PRO A 61 -31.84 -48.03 39.21
CA PRO A 61 -30.71 -47.53 40.00
C PRO A 61 -29.83 -46.61 39.16
N GLN A 62 -29.21 -45.66 39.84
CA GLN A 62 -28.20 -44.74 39.20
C GLN A 62 -27.06 -45.60 38.67
N THR A 63 -26.83 -45.44 37.34
CA THR A 63 -25.76 -46.14 36.64
C THR A 63 -24.88 -45.14 35.91
N THR A 64 -23.58 -45.42 35.83
CA THR A 64 -22.63 -44.67 35.00
C THR A 64 -22.19 -45.57 33.87
N ASP A 65 -22.56 -45.17 32.65
CA ASP A 65 -22.22 -45.93 31.45
C ASP A 65 -21.19 -45.19 30.61
N HIS A 66 -20.29 -45.92 29.96
CA HIS A 66 -19.28 -45.43 29.05
C HIS A 66 -19.56 -45.98 27.65
N TYR A 67 -19.77 -45.04 26.73
CA TYR A 67 -20.02 -45.37 25.33
C TYR A 67 -18.79 -44.99 24.50
N TYR A 68 -18.34 -45.87 23.66
CA TYR A 68 -17.31 -45.67 22.67
C TYR A 68 -17.92 -45.87 21.29
N ASP A 69 -17.82 -44.86 20.44
CA ASP A 69 -18.28 -44.96 19.06
C ASP A 69 -17.12 -44.66 18.09
N ALA A 70 -17.10 -45.38 17.01
CA ALA A 70 -16.20 -45.11 15.89
C ALA A 70 -16.98 -45.34 14.58
N SER A 71 -16.96 -44.38 13.71
CA SER A 71 -17.66 -44.46 12.42
C SER A 71 -16.81 -43.96 11.28
N LEU A 72 -16.87 -44.65 10.15
CA LEU A 72 -16.33 -44.24 8.88
C LEU A 72 -17.49 -43.91 7.95
N SER A 73 -17.53 -42.69 7.45
CA SER A 73 -18.53 -42.24 6.47
C SER A 73 -17.88 -41.89 5.16
N MET A 74 -18.56 -42.16 4.06
CA MET A 74 -18.17 -41.75 2.71
C MET A 74 -19.36 -41.13 2.02
N SER A 75 -19.16 -39.96 1.41
CA SER A 75 -20.15 -39.23 0.60
C SER A 75 -19.55 -38.85 -0.72
N TRP A 76 -20.27 -39.12 -1.80
CA TRP A 76 -19.84 -38.79 -3.16
C TRP A 76 -21.02 -38.33 -4.01
N GLU A 77 -20.88 -37.15 -4.64
CA GLU A 77 -21.86 -36.62 -5.59
C GLU A 77 -21.34 -36.82 -7.01
N LEU A 78 -22.03 -37.60 -7.81
CA LEU A 78 -21.71 -37.84 -9.21
C LEU A 78 -22.19 -36.64 -10.06
N ASP A 79 -21.29 -36.00 -10.81
CA ASP A 79 -21.58 -34.81 -11.63
C ASP A 79 -22.26 -35.17 -12.98
N ILE A 80 -23.47 -35.72 -12.90
CA ILE A 80 -24.22 -36.16 -14.09
C ILE A 80 -24.61 -34.94 -14.95
N PHE A 81 -25.05 -33.85 -14.33
CA PHE A 81 -25.52 -32.64 -15.01
C PHE A 81 -24.43 -31.58 -15.22
N GLY A 82 -23.19 -31.84 -14.82
CA GLY A 82 -22.06 -30.96 -15.05
C GLY A 82 -22.00 -29.74 -14.13
N SER A 83 -22.65 -29.78 -12.97
CA SER A 83 -22.62 -28.71 -11.98
C SER A 83 -21.21 -28.49 -11.44
N ILE A 84 -20.53 -29.56 -11.00
CA ILE A 84 -19.16 -29.49 -10.48
C ILE A 84 -18.20 -29.00 -11.57
N ARG A 85 -18.33 -29.52 -12.80
CA ARG A 85 -17.51 -29.07 -13.94
C ARG A 85 -17.66 -27.58 -14.21
N LYS A 86 -18.87 -27.03 -14.11
CA LYS A 86 -19.12 -25.59 -14.30
C LYS A 86 -18.53 -24.76 -13.16
N ARG A 87 -18.63 -25.20 -11.89
CA ARG A 87 -18.00 -24.54 -10.74
C ARG A 87 -16.48 -24.53 -10.86
N VAL A 88 -15.87 -25.67 -11.21
CA VAL A 88 -14.41 -25.76 -11.44
C VAL A 88 -13.98 -24.83 -12.59
N LYS A 89 -14.76 -24.75 -13.67
CA LYS A 89 -14.48 -23.81 -14.76
C LYS A 89 -14.54 -22.36 -14.26
N ALA A 90 -15.56 -21.98 -13.51
CA ALA A 90 -15.68 -20.65 -12.94
C ALA A 90 -14.49 -20.30 -12.03
N GLN A 91 -14.05 -21.23 -11.16
CA GLN A 91 -12.89 -21.00 -10.30
C GLN A 91 -11.57 -20.95 -11.10
N LYS A 92 -11.46 -21.65 -12.22
CA LYS A 92 -10.32 -21.53 -13.12
C LYS A 92 -10.23 -20.12 -13.73
N GLU A 93 -11.36 -19.55 -14.14
CA GLU A 93 -11.40 -18.18 -14.67
C GLU A 93 -11.12 -17.14 -13.57
N ASN A 94 -11.61 -17.35 -12.34
CA ASN A 94 -11.26 -16.51 -11.18
C ASN A 94 -9.76 -16.55 -10.87
N PHE A 95 -9.13 -17.71 -10.98
CA PHE A 95 -7.68 -17.84 -10.83
C PHE A 95 -6.92 -17.14 -11.97
N ALA A 96 -7.43 -17.16 -13.21
CA ALA A 96 -6.86 -16.39 -14.30
C ALA A 96 -7.01 -14.88 -14.05
N ALA A 97 -8.20 -14.44 -13.65
CA ALA A 97 -8.46 -13.04 -13.30
C ALA A 97 -7.53 -12.50 -12.19
N SER A 98 -7.25 -13.31 -11.16
CA SER A 98 -6.32 -12.88 -10.08
C SER A 98 -4.88 -12.64 -10.56
N LYS A 99 -4.45 -13.27 -11.67
CA LYS A 99 -3.15 -13.00 -12.30
C LYS A 99 -3.14 -11.68 -13.05
N GLU A 100 -4.25 -11.37 -13.73
CA GLU A 100 -4.38 -10.08 -14.43
C GLU A 100 -4.50 -8.92 -13.45
N GLU A 101 -5.18 -9.13 -12.31
CA GLU A 101 -5.21 -8.17 -11.20
C GLU A 101 -3.80 -7.87 -10.66
N TYR A 102 -2.95 -8.89 -10.52
CA TYR A 102 -1.55 -8.69 -10.14
C TYR A 102 -0.82 -7.80 -11.16
N THR A 103 -1.02 -8.03 -12.47
CA THR A 103 -0.44 -7.18 -13.51
C THR A 103 -0.95 -5.74 -13.40
N GLY A 104 -2.24 -5.55 -13.11
CA GLY A 104 -2.83 -4.24 -12.85
C GLY A 104 -2.18 -3.52 -11.65
N VAL A 105 -1.95 -4.24 -10.55
CA VAL A 105 -1.24 -3.70 -9.36
C VAL A 105 0.17 -3.23 -9.72
N MET A 106 0.91 -4.00 -10.54
CA MET A 106 2.25 -3.63 -10.99
C MET A 106 2.27 -2.35 -11.82
N VAL A 107 1.33 -2.20 -12.75
CA VAL A 107 1.21 -1.00 -13.59
C VAL A 107 0.86 0.23 -12.74
N SER A 108 -0.11 0.09 -11.83
CA SER A 108 -0.51 1.17 -10.92
C SER A 108 0.64 1.60 -10.01
N LEU A 109 1.36 0.64 -9.42
CA LEU A 109 2.50 0.93 -8.57
C LEU A 109 3.61 1.68 -9.31
N ALA A 110 3.93 1.25 -10.54
CA ALA A 110 4.94 1.93 -11.36
C ALA A 110 4.52 3.38 -11.67
N ALA A 111 3.24 3.61 -11.98
CA ALA A 111 2.71 4.95 -12.24
C ALA A 111 2.72 5.84 -10.98
N GLU A 112 2.37 5.29 -9.82
CA GLU A 112 2.39 6.01 -8.54
C GLU A 112 3.81 6.41 -8.14
N VAL A 113 4.79 5.50 -8.26
CA VAL A 113 6.21 5.79 -7.97
C VAL A 113 6.74 6.86 -8.94
N ALA A 114 6.44 6.74 -10.23
CA ALA A 114 6.87 7.71 -11.22
C ALA A 114 6.29 9.11 -10.95
N SER A 115 4.98 9.19 -10.70
CA SER A 115 4.30 10.44 -10.39
C SER A 115 4.85 11.08 -9.11
N ALA A 116 5.00 10.31 -8.02
CA ALA A 116 5.55 10.82 -6.77
C ALA A 116 7.00 11.30 -6.92
N TYR A 117 7.82 10.60 -7.71
CA TYR A 117 9.20 11.00 -7.99
C TYR A 117 9.28 12.30 -8.81
N ILE A 118 8.47 12.44 -9.85
CA ILE A 118 8.43 13.65 -10.71
C ILE A 118 8.00 14.86 -9.87
N ASN A 119 6.91 14.74 -9.12
CA ASN A 119 6.43 15.84 -8.26
C ASN A 119 7.46 16.21 -7.17
N LEU A 120 8.18 15.24 -6.61
CA LEU A 120 9.28 15.51 -5.69
C LEU A 120 10.37 16.38 -6.36
N ARG A 121 10.77 16.02 -7.58
CA ARG A 121 11.81 16.75 -8.32
C ARG A 121 11.35 18.15 -8.71
N GLU A 122 10.10 18.32 -9.11
CA GLU A 122 9.48 19.60 -9.38
C GLU A 122 9.56 20.54 -8.16
N LEU A 123 9.09 20.08 -6.99
CA LEU A 123 9.14 20.88 -5.76
C LEU A 123 10.57 21.20 -5.31
N GLN A 124 11.52 20.29 -5.52
CA GLN A 124 12.93 20.55 -5.21
C GLN A 124 13.52 21.65 -6.11
N GLN A 125 13.19 21.64 -7.41
CA GLN A 125 13.61 22.68 -8.34
C GLN A 125 12.92 24.02 -8.01
N GLU A 126 11.63 24.00 -7.72
CA GLU A 126 10.90 25.21 -7.32
C GLU A 126 11.49 25.82 -6.04
N LEU A 127 11.82 25.01 -5.04
CA LEU A 127 12.45 25.47 -3.81
C LEU A 127 13.81 26.14 -4.09
N GLU A 128 14.61 25.59 -5.00
CA GLU A 128 15.90 26.19 -5.39
C GLU A 128 15.70 27.56 -6.06
N VAL A 129 14.72 27.67 -6.97
CA VAL A 129 14.38 28.94 -7.63
C VAL A 129 13.87 29.96 -6.62
N VAL A 130 12.97 29.57 -5.73
CA VAL A 130 12.43 30.47 -4.70
C VAL A 130 13.52 30.95 -3.74
N LYS A 131 14.45 30.08 -3.34
CA LYS A 131 15.62 30.48 -2.51
C LYS A 131 16.52 31.47 -3.25
N LYS A 132 16.80 31.29 -4.54
CA LYS A 132 17.55 32.25 -5.35
C LYS A 132 16.83 33.58 -5.49
N ASN A 133 15.52 33.57 -5.77
CA ASN A 133 14.69 34.77 -5.86
C ASN A 133 14.67 35.54 -4.55
N SER A 134 14.51 34.83 -3.41
CA SER A 134 14.55 35.44 -2.08
C SER A 134 15.89 36.14 -1.80
N ALA A 135 17.01 35.54 -2.20
CA ALA A 135 18.33 36.16 -2.06
C ALA A 135 18.45 37.43 -2.90
N SER A 136 18.03 37.41 -4.17
CA SER A 136 18.02 38.61 -5.01
C SER A 136 17.10 39.70 -4.49
N GLN A 137 15.94 39.37 -3.98
CA GLN A 137 15.02 40.33 -3.35
C GLN A 137 15.58 40.95 -2.07
N GLU A 138 16.37 40.19 -1.32
CA GLU A 138 17.06 40.70 -0.12
C GLU A 138 18.12 41.76 -0.48
N GLU A 139 18.85 41.56 -1.58
CA GLU A 139 19.78 42.55 -2.12
C GLU A 139 19.03 43.82 -2.59
N VAL A 140 17.92 43.64 -3.33
CA VAL A 140 17.06 44.78 -3.75
C VAL A 140 16.54 45.57 -2.54
N LEU A 141 16.08 44.87 -1.50
CA LEU A 141 15.65 45.53 -0.27
C LEU A 141 16.79 46.35 0.34
N LYS A 142 17.99 45.79 0.47
CA LYS A 142 19.16 46.45 1.03
C LYS A 142 19.50 47.72 0.24
N ILE A 143 19.49 47.66 -1.09
CA ILE A 143 19.72 48.83 -1.96
C ILE A 143 18.64 49.90 -1.76
N THR A 144 17.37 49.47 -1.66
CA THR A 144 16.22 50.37 -1.48
C THR A 144 16.30 51.06 -0.11
N GLU A 145 16.71 50.37 0.95
CA GLU A 145 16.92 50.96 2.29
C GLU A 145 18.05 52.01 2.29
N VAL A 146 19.15 51.73 1.59
CA VAL A 146 20.24 52.72 1.43
C VAL A 146 19.74 53.98 0.70
N ARG A 147 18.99 53.82 -0.43
CA ARG A 147 18.41 54.94 -1.16
C ARG A 147 17.37 55.72 -0.38
N TYR A 148 16.62 55.07 0.48
CA TYR A 148 15.69 55.78 1.41
C TYR A 148 16.44 56.62 2.42
N ASN A 149 17.50 56.08 3.00
CA ASN A 149 18.32 56.79 4.00
C ASN A 149 19.04 58.00 3.39
N THR A 150 19.28 58.02 2.09
CA THR A 150 19.83 59.16 1.34
C THR A 150 18.75 60.07 0.76
N GLY A 151 17.44 59.85 1.04
CA GLY A 151 16.34 60.69 0.58
C GLY A 151 15.94 60.51 -0.88
N LEU A 152 16.47 59.47 -1.60
CA LEU A 152 16.22 59.23 -3.03
C LEU A 152 14.93 58.49 -3.34
N VAL A 153 14.34 57.78 -2.34
CA VAL A 153 13.10 57.01 -2.52
C VAL A 153 12.18 57.18 -1.28
N ALA A 154 10.90 56.86 -1.48
CA ALA A 154 9.91 56.96 -0.40
C ALA A 154 9.95 55.75 0.55
N LYS A 155 9.44 55.94 1.79
CA LYS A 155 9.24 54.83 2.74
C LYS A 155 8.30 53.75 2.20
N LEU A 156 7.41 54.10 1.28
CA LEU A 156 6.52 53.20 0.59
C LEU A 156 7.31 52.17 -0.22
N ASP A 157 8.38 52.59 -0.91
CA ASP A 157 9.19 51.70 -1.73
C ASP A 157 9.90 50.61 -0.89
N VAL A 158 10.40 51.03 0.31
CA VAL A 158 10.98 50.08 1.27
C VAL A 158 9.93 49.11 1.78
N ALA A 159 8.70 49.58 2.07
CA ALA A 159 7.60 48.72 2.55
C ALA A 159 7.18 47.72 1.48
N GLN A 160 7.13 48.12 0.18
CA GLN A 160 6.83 47.25 -0.93
C GLN A 160 7.93 46.18 -1.12
N ALA A 161 9.21 46.56 -1.11
CA ALA A 161 10.32 45.63 -1.20
C ALA A 161 10.30 44.59 -0.07
N LYS A 162 10.02 45.02 1.17
CA LYS A 162 9.83 44.09 2.30
C LYS A 162 8.66 43.16 2.11
N SER A 163 7.52 43.65 1.63
CA SER A 163 6.32 42.84 1.40
C SER A 163 6.62 41.72 0.38
N VAL A 164 7.27 42.05 -0.74
CA VAL A 164 7.66 41.05 -1.76
C VAL A 164 8.62 40.01 -1.21
N LEU A 165 9.68 40.44 -0.51
CA LEU A 165 10.65 39.53 0.07
C LEU A 165 10.00 38.56 1.09
N TYR A 166 9.21 39.08 2.02
CA TYR A 166 8.60 38.24 3.06
C TYR A 166 7.49 37.33 2.51
N SER A 167 6.77 37.76 1.47
CA SER A 167 5.83 36.92 0.73
C SER A 167 6.54 35.73 0.09
N THR A 168 7.68 35.99 -0.59
CA THR A 168 8.50 34.91 -1.19
C THR A 168 9.09 33.99 -0.10
N LYS A 169 9.61 34.55 1.01
CA LYS A 169 10.13 33.73 2.12
C LYS A 169 9.04 32.88 2.77
N ALA A 170 7.79 33.34 2.80
CA ALA A 170 6.67 32.62 3.38
C ALA A 170 6.27 31.36 2.58
N SER A 171 6.60 31.26 1.28
CA SER A 171 6.34 30.07 0.47
C SER A 171 7.35 28.92 0.72
N ILE A 172 8.53 29.22 1.24
CA ILE A 172 9.59 28.22 1.47
C ILE A 172 9.15 27.07 2.39
N PRO A 173 8.58 27.32 3.58
CA PRO A 173 8.15 26.24 4.47
C PRO A 173 7.08 25.32 3.85
N GLN A 174 6.21 25.87 3.00
CA GLN A 174 5.19 25.10 2.29
C GLN A 174 5.82 24.15 1.28
N LEU A 175 6.82 24.60 0.51
CA LEU A 175 7.57 23.77 -0.42
C LEU A 175 8.34 22.67 0.31
N GLU A 176 9.00 23.00 1.41
CA GLU A 176 9.73 22.02 2.23
C GLU A 176 8.78 20.97 2.85
N ALA A 177 7.58 21.35 3.26
CA ALA A 177 6.55 20.43 3.71
C ALA A 177 6.08 19.50 2.59
N GLY A 178 5.86 20.02 1.38
CA GLY A 178 5.51 19.23 0.18
C GLY A 178 6.61 18.22 -0.19
N ILE A 179 7.87 18.64 -0.16
CA ILE A 179 9.01 17.74 -0.39
C ILE A 179 9.03 16.60 0.63
N ASN A 180 8.85 16.89 1.91
CA ASN A 180 8.79 15.88 2.95
C ASN A 180 7.60 14.92 2.76
N GLN A 181 6.47 15.41 2.30
CA GLN A 181 5.29 14.60 1.99
C GLN A 181 5.60 13.59 0.87
N TYR A 182 6.20 14.03 -0.26
CA TYR A 182 6.54 13.12 -1.36
C TYR A 182 7.66 12.14 -1.01
N ILE A 183 8.64 12.52 -0.18
CA ILE A 183 9.63 11.59 0.37
C ILE A 183 8.94 10.50 1.19
N THR A 184 7.98 10.87 2.04
CA THR A 184 7.21 9.93 2.84
C THR A 184 6.34 9.02 1.96
N THR A 185 5.67 9.56 0.95
CA THR A 185 4.88 8.80 -0.02
C THR A 185 5.75 7.76 -0.73
N LEU A 186 6.92 8.17 -1.26
CA LEU A 186 7.87 7.24 -1.89
C LEU A 186 8.37 6.18 -0.91
N ALA A 187 8.65 6.54 0.34
CA ALA A 187 9.06 5.58 1.36
C ALA A 187 8.00 4.49 1.58
N VAL A 188 6.73 4.88 1.68
CA VAL A 188 5.60 3.93 1.81
C VAL A 188 5.48 3.03 0.57
N LEU A 189 5.57 3.60 -0.65
CA LEU A 189 5.50 2.82 -1.90
C LEU A 189 6.66 1.82 -2.02
N LEU A 190 7.83 2.16 -1.48
CA LEU A 190 9.02 1.32 -1.47
C LEU A 190 9.09 0.35 -0.28
N GLY A 191 8.11 0.38 0.64
CA GLY A 191 8.13 -0.43 1.85
C GLY A 191 9.32 -0.12 2.78
N MET A 192 9.77 1.14 2.81
CA MET A 192 10.94 1.60 3.57
C MET A 192 10.55 2.69 4.57
N TYR A 193 11.44 2.96 5.54
CA TYR A 193 11.26 4.13 6.39
C TYR A 193 11.75 5.42 5.68
N PRO A 194 11.08 6.58 5.89
CA PRO A 194 11.46 7.84 5.25
C PRO A 194 12.92 8.26 5.48
N GLN A 195 13.48 7.95 6.66
CA GLN A 195 14.87 8.26 7.00
C GLN A 195 15.89 7.49 6.15
N ASP A 196 15.55 6.27 5.71
CA ASP A 196 16.45 5.41 4.94
C ASP A 196 16.57 5.85 3.49
N ILE A 197 15.46 6.38 2.93
CA ILE A 197 15.42 6.81 1.52
C ILE A 197 15.80 8.28 1.34
N ARG A 198 15.66 9.11 2.38
CA ARG A 198 15.94 10.54 2.34
C ARG A 198 17.30 10.89 1.74
N PRO A 199 18.43 10.26 2.12
CA PRO A 199 19.75 10.62 1.55
C PRO A 199 19.84 10.38 0.03
N VAL A 200 19.11 9.39 -0.48
CA VAL A 200 19.07 9.07 -1.92
C VAL A 200 18.23 10.08 -2.71
N LEU A 201 17.15 10.60 -2.09
CA LEU A 201 16.19 11.51 -2.71
C LEU A 201 16.58 13.00 -2.54
N GLU A 202 17.30 13.37 -1.48
CA GLU A 202 17.80 14.75 -1.27
C GLU A 202 18.96 15.09 -2.20
N SER A 203 19.72 14.09 -2.68
CA SER A 203 20.73 14.37 -3.70
C SER A 203 20.06 14.91 -4.96
N SER A 204 20.43 16.13 -5.37
CA SER A 204 19.94 16.78 -6.58
C SER A 204 20.02 15.82 -7.77
N GLY A 205 18.91 15.53 -8.39
CA GLY A 205 18.81 14.71 -9.59
C GLY A 205 18.09 15.51 -10.66
N THR A 206 18.53 15.37 -11.89
CA THR A 206 17.79 15.88 -13.06
C THR A 206 16.47 15.13 -13.22
N LEU A 207 15.45 15.81 -13.74
CA LEU A 207 14.24 15.16 -14.24
C LEU A 207 14.66 14.09 -15.28
N PRO A 208 14.01 12.93 -15.31
CA PRO A 208 14.20 11.96 -16.39
C PRO A 208 13.76 12.61 -17.71
N ASP A 209 14.59 12.46 -18.74
CA ASP A 209 14.29 12.87 -20.12
C ASP A 209 13.13 12.06 -20.70
#